data_72cfab209bced7c8c9ee2e898d7d9876
#
_entry.id   72cfab209bced7c8c9ee2e898d7d9876
#
_cell.length_a   1.000
_cell.length_b   1.000
_cell.length_c   1.000
_cell.angle_alpha   90.00
_cell.angle_beta   90.00
_cell.angle_gamma   90.00
#
_symmetry.space_group_name_H-M   'P 1'
#
loop_
_entity.id
_entity.type
_entity.pdbx_description
1 polymer ?
#
loop_
_entity_poly.entity_id
_entity_poly.type
_entity_poly.pdbx_seq_one_letter_code
_entity_poly.pdbx_strand_id
1 'polypeptide(L)'
;HFGYSPDAPLYQGLNLEVQPGQVVAIVGPTGAGKTTLVNLLMRFYEIDKGRILIDGVDIRDMSRSELRSKFGMVLQDTWLFNGTIRENIAYSRPDASEFEIVAAAKAAYADHFIRTLPDGYDTVLNEEASNLSQGQKQLITIARAFLANPPMLILDEATSSVDTRTELQLQRAMEELMNGRTSFVIAHRLSTIRGADLILVMNEGRIVEKGRHDELLRAGGFYADLYNSQFMGVRAENVG
;
A
#
# COMPACT_ATOMS: atom_id res chain seq x y z
N HIS A 1 2.31 22.23 -3.31
CA HIS A 1 2.29 22.82 -1.96
C HIS A 1 1.04 22.38 -1.22
N PHE A 2 1.19 22.06 0.05
CA PHE A 2 0.06 21.63 0.90
C PHE A 2 0.38 21.82 2.38
N GLY A 3 -0.63 22.20 3.16
CA GLY A 3 -0.62 22.20 4.62
C GLY A 3 -2.00 21.87 5.18
N TYR A 4 -2.07 21.19 6.32
CA TYR A 4 -3.34 20.94 7.00
C TYR A 4 -3.95 22.22 7.61
N SER A 5 -3.12 23.23 7.83
CA SER A 5 -3.54 24.57 8.19
C SER A 5 -2.68 25.62 7.47
N PRO A 6 -3.18 26.85 7.23
CA PRO A 6 -2.44 27.90 6.55
C PRO A 6 -1.09 28.23 7.24
N ASP A 7 -1.04 28.10 8.56
CA ASP A 7 0.13 28.45 9.37
C ASP A 7 1.13 27.29 9.54
N ALA A 8 0.79 26.09 9.05
CA ALA A 8 1.63 24.91 9.15
C ALA A 8 1.77 24.19 7.80
N PRO A 9 2.52 24.78 6.84
CA PRO A 9 2.76 24.14 5.56
C PRO A 9 3.58 22.84 5.75
N LEU A 10 3.10 21.74 5.18
CA LEU A 10 3.82 20.46 5.20
C LEU A 10 4.67 20.30 3.93
N TYR A 11 4.07 20.50 2.76
CA TYR A 11 4.79 20.39 1.49
C TYR A 11 5.04 21.76 0.88
N GLN A 12 6.30 22.03 0.55
CA GLN A 12 6.72 23.27 -0.11
C GLN A 12 7.55 22.93 -1.35
N GLY A 13 6.89 22.93 -2.52
CA GLY A 13 7.56 22.66 -3.80
C GLY A 13 7.92 21.19 -4.02
N LEU A 14 7.08 20.25 -3.53
CA LEU A 14 7.26 18.84 -3.80
C LEU A 14 7.02 18.57 -5.29
N ASN A 15 8.04 18.03 -5.98
CA ASN A 15 7.98 17.66 -7.39
C ASN A 15 8.41 16.20 -7.55
N LEU A 16 7.55 15.43 -8.20
CA LEU A 16 7.76 14.02 -8.45
C LEU A 16 7.19 13.66 -9.81
N GLU A 17 7.92 12.85 -10.55
CA GLU A 17 7.47 12.18 -11.76
C GLU A 17 7.62 10.67 -11.58
N VAL A 18 6.58 9.92 -11.91
CA VAL A 18 6.53 8.46 -11.81
C VAL A 18 6.13 7.90 -13.15
N GLN A 19 6.88 6.92 -13.63
CA GLN A 19 6.61 6.27 -14.90
C GLN A 19 5.57 5.14 -14.73
N PRO A 20 4.79 4.83 -15.76
CA PRO A 20 3.85 3.71 -15.72
C PRO A 20 4.57 2.40 -15.35
N GLY A 21 3.93 1.63 -14.46
CA GLY A 21 4.46 0.33 -14.01
C GLY A 21 5.57 0.39 -12.97
N GLN A 22 6.02 1.58 -12.54
CA GLN A 22 7.03 1.70 -11.50
C GLN A 22 6.48 1.35 -10.11
N VAL A 23 7.29 0.65 -9.34
CA VAL A 23 7.12 0.48 -7.89
C VAL A 23 7.89 1.59 -7.17
N VAL A 24 7.15 2.48 -6.50
CA VAL A 24 7.68 3.64 -5.76
C VAL A 24 7.60 3.36 -4.28
N ALA A 25 8.72 3.11 -3.62
CA ALA A 25 8.79 2.96 -2.18
C ALA A 25 8.92 4.34 -1.50
N ILE A 26 8.05 4.62 -0.55
CA ILE A 26 8.05 5.85 0.24
C ILE A 26 8.58 5.50 1.62
N VAL A 27 9.74 6.04 1.97
CA VAL A 27 10.43 5.80 3.25
C VAL A 27 10.70 7.10 4.00
N GLY A 28 10.85 7.00 5.30
CA GLY A 28 11.13 8.15 6.15
C GLY A 28 10.61 7.96 7.57
N PRO A 29 11.01 8.79 8.52
CA PRO A 29 10.55 8.70 9.90
C PRO A 29 9.05 8.93 10.04
N THR A 30 8.50 8.60 11.21
CA THR A 30 7.11 8.95 11.55
C THR A 30 6.94 10.47 11.48
N GLY A 31 5.83 10.91 10.91
CA GLY A 31 5.56 12.35 10.72
C GLY A 31 6.24 12.98 9.49
N ALA A 32 7.03 12.24 8.70
CA ALA A 32 7.68 12.77 7.50
C ALA A 32 6.71 13.20 6.37
N GLY A 33 5.42 12.84 6.47
CA GLY A 33 4.40 13.18 5.48
C GLY A 33 3.99 12.02 4.56
N LYS A 34 4.53 10.82 4.69
CA LYS A 34 4.28 9.68 3.78
C LYS A 34 2.80 9.42 3.51
N THR A 35 1.99 9.30 4.55
CA THR A 35 0.53 9.10 4.47
C THR A 35 -0.17 10.31 3.85
N THR A 36 0.32 11.52 4.09
CA THR A 36 -0.24 12.73 3.48
C THR A 36 -0.07 12.72 1.96
N LEU A 37 1.08 12.24 1.44
CA LEU A 37 1.27 12.11 -0.01
C LEU A 37 0.20 11.21 -0.64
N VAL A 38 -0.06 10.06 -0.03
CA VAL A 38 -1.12 9.14 -0.44
C VAL A 38 -2.49 9.79 -0.39
N ASN A 39 -2.81 10.51 0.69
CA ASN A 39 -4.07 11.21 0.85
C ASN A 39 -4.31 12.27 -0.24
N LEU A 40 -3.25 12.94 -0.69
CA LEU A 40 -3.32 13.90 -1.78
C LEU A 40 -3.52 13.23 -3.14
N LEU A 41 -2.87 12.08 -3.40
CA LEU A 41 -3.11 11.28 -4.61
C LEU A 41 -4.57 10.85 -4.72
N MET A 42 -5.19 10.48 -3.60
CA MET A 42 -6.61 10.08 -3.52
C MET A 42 -7.57 11.26 -3.44
N ARG A 43 -7.05 12.49 -3.43
CA ARG A 43 -7.83 13.73 -3.29
C ARG A 43 -8.76 13.69 -2.07
N PHE A 44 -8.22 13.20 -0.92
CA PHE A 44 -8.90 13.38 0.37
C PHE A 44 -8.78 14.81 0.87
N TYR A 45 -7.73 15.52 0.43
CA TYR A 45 -7.50 16.95 0.64
C TYR A 45 -7.17 17.62 -0.69
N GLU A 46 -7.53 18.89 -0.83
CA GLU A 46 -7.13 19.71 -1.98
C GLU A 46 -5.74 20.31 -1.72
N ILE A 47 -4.94 20.41 -2.77
CA ILE A 47 -3.63 21.07 -2.68
C ILE A 47 -3.76 22.59 -2.71
N ASP A 48 -2.86 23.29 -2.00
CA ASP A 48 -2.90 24.76 -1.94
C ASP A 48 -2.38 25.39 -3.23
N LYS A 49 -1.28 24.86 -3.80
CA LYS A 49 -0.67 25.33 -5.06
C LYS A 49 -0.04 24.17 -5.82
N GLY A 50 0.08 24.36 -7.14
CA GLY A 50 0.62 23.36 -8.04
C GLY A 50 -0.47 22.47 -8.63
N ARG A 51 -0.09 21.26 -9.04
CA ARG A 51 -1.02 20.31 -9.66
C ARG A 51 -0.54 18.87 -9.44
N ILE A 52 -1.47 17.94 -9.45
CA ILE A 52 -1.21 16.50 -9.50
C ILE A 52 -1.84 16.00 -10.79
N LEU A 53 -1.03 15.36 -11.64
CA LEU A 53 -1.48 14.85 -12.92
C LEU A 53 -1.45 13.32 -12.92
N ILE A 54 -2.48 12.71 -13.49
CA ILE A 54 -2.52 11.28 -13.82
C ILE A 54 -2.70 11.18 -15.34
N ASP A 55 -1.73 10.60 -16.01
CA ASP A 55 -1.71 10.50 -17.49
C ASP A 55 -1.92 11.87 -18.19
N GLY A 56 -1.34 12.92 -17.62
CA GLY A 56 -1.43 14.29 -18.14
C GLY A 56 -2.69 15.06 -17.75
N VAL A 57 -3.67 14.43 -17.09
CA VAL A 57 -4.92 15.07 -16.64
C VAL A 57 -4.81 15.47 -15.18
N ASP A 58 -5.15 16.73 -14.87
CA ASP A 58 -5.18 17.21 -13.48
C ASP A 58 -6.27 16.47 -12.69
N ILE A 59 -5.96 15.98 -11.51
CA ILE A 59 -6.92 15.25 -10.66
C ILE A 59 -8.12 16.12 -10.26
N ARG A 60 -8.01 17.45 -10.35
CA ARG A 60 -9.12 18.38 -10.11
C ARG A 60 -10.15 18.39 -11.25
N ASP A 61 -9.73 18.01 -12.45
CA ASP A 61 -10.60 17.91 -13.64
C ASP A 61 -11.34 16.57 -13.70
N MET A 62 -11.01 15.63 -12.80
CA MET A 62 -11.71 14.35 -12.64
C MET A 62 -12.73 14.43 -11.51
N SER A 63 -13.81 13.65 -11.60
CA SER A 63 -14.65 13.38 -10.43
C SER A 63 -13.87 12.57 -9.39
N ARG A 64 -14.18 12.71 -8.10
CA ARG A 64 -13.52 11.91 -7.04
C ARG A 64 -13.74 10.41 -7.24
N SER A 65 -14.90 10.01 -7.75
CA SER A 65 -15.21 8.61 -8.04
C SER A 65 -14.33 8.07 -9.17
N GLU A 66 -14.21 8.82 -10.27
CA GLU A 66 -13.33 8.47 -11.40
C GLU A 66 -11.87 8.38 -10.97
N LEU A 67 -11.35 9.36 -10.23
CA LEU A 67 -9.99 9.34 -9.70
C LEU A 67 -9.75 8.10 -8.84
N ARG A 68 -10.63 7.85 -7.86
CA ARG A 68 -10.47 6.75 -6.91
C ARG A 68 -10.64 5.38 -7.53
N SER A 69 -11.42 5.24 -8.61
CA SER A 69 -11.54 3.98 -9.34
C SER A 69 -10.25 3.55 -10.04
N LYS A 70 -9.30 4.48 -10.25
CA LYS A 70 -7.98 4.19 -10.80
C LYS A 70 -7.01 3.56 -9.78
N PHE A 71 -7.34 3.60 -8.49
CA PHE A 71 -6.49 3.12 -7.42
C PHE A 71 -7.09 1.92 -6.69
N GLY A 72 -6.25 0.91 -6.45
CA GLY A 72 -6.52 -0.12 -5.43
C GLY A 72 -5.74 0.22 -4.16
N MET A 73 -6.37 0.04 -3.01
CA MET A 73 -5.74 0.35 -1.73
C MET A 73 -5.66 -0.91 -0.87
N VAL A 74 -4.47 -1.20 -0.35
CA VAL A 74 -4.26 -2.19 0.71
C VAL A 74 -3.57 -1.46 1.85
N LEU A 75 -4.34 -1.15 2.88
CA LEU A 75 -3.90 -0.37 4.03
C LEU A 75 -3.57 -1.27 5.22
N GLN A 76 -2.80 -0.73 6.17
CA GLN A 76 -2.48 -1.39 7.44
C GLN A 76 -3.75 -1.76 8.22
N ASP A 77 -4.67 -0.79 8.37
CA ASP A 77 -5.95 -1.01 9.01
C ASP A 77 -6.90 -1.65 8.00
N THR A 78 -7.05 -2.96 8.11
CA THR A 78 -7.95 -3.73 7.25
C THR A 78 -9.39 -3.52 7.68
N TRP A 79 -10.21 -2.97 6.78
CA TRP A 79 -11.64 -2.87 7.00
C TRP A 79 -12.39 -3.94 6.21
N LEU A 80 -13.16 -4.74 6.93
CA LEU A 80 -14.10 -5.71 6.38
C LEU A 80 -15.49 -5.40 6.94
N PHE A 81 -16.52 -5.43 6.10
CA PHE A 81 -17.88 -5.17 6.56
C PHE A 81 -18.57 -6.46 7.03
N ASN A 82 -19.62 -6.28 7.82
CA ASN A 82 -20.49 -7.39 8.25
C ASN A 82 -21.21 -7.99 7.03
N GLY A 83 -20.78 -9.18 6.66
CA GLY A 83 -21.23 -9.91 5.48
C GLY A 83 -20.35 -11.13 5.24
N THR A 84 -20.61 -11.88 4.20
CA THR A 84 -19.81 -13.07 3.87
C THR A 84 -18.41 -12.70 3.36
N ILE A 85 -17.46 -13.65 3.42
CA ILE A 85 -16.13 -13.49 2.80
C ILE A 85 -16.28 -13.22 1.31
N ARG A 86 -17.19 -13.92 0.62
CA ARG A 86 -17.52 -13.70 -0.79
C ARG A 86 -17.87 -12.24 -1.07
N GLU A 87 -18.81 -11.68 -0.32
CA GLU A 87 -19.25 -10.29 -0.47
C GLU A 87 -18.11 -9.30 -0.17
N ASN A 88 -17.30 -9.61 0.83
CA ASN A 88 -16.13 -8.79 1.16
C ASN A 88 -15.08 -8.77 0.04
N ILE A 89 -14.81 -9.89 -0.64
CA ILE A 89 -13.92 -9.93 -1.80
C ILE A 89 -14.56 -9.17 -2.98
N ALA A 90 -15.86 -9.39 -3.22
CA ALA A 90 -16.61 -8.77 -4.31
C ALA A 90 -16.99 -7.30 -4.07
N TYR A 91 -16.55 -6.68 -2.96
CA TYR A 91 -16.98 -5.32 -2.56
C TYR A 91 -16.86 -4.27 -3.67
N SER A 92 -15.78 -4.31 -4.44
CA SER A 92 -15.55 -3.36 -5.56
C SER A 92 -16.22 -3.78 -6.87
N ARG A 93 -16.64 -5.05 -6.98
CA ARG A 93 -17.31 -5.64 -8.15
C ARG A 93 -18.41 -6.62 -7.70
N PRO A 94 -19.57 -6.10 -7.26
CA PRO A 94 -20.65 -6.94 -6.72
C PRO A 94 -21.25 -7.92 -7.74
N ASP A 95 -21.04 -7.67 -9.03
CA ASP A 95 -21.46 -8.49 -10.18
C ASP A 95 -20.43 -9.56 -10.59
N ALA A 96 -19.30 -9.66 -9.86
CA ALA A 96 -18.27 -10.64 -10.16
C ALA A 96 -18.80 -12.07 -10.00
N SER A 97 -18.46 -12.92 -10.95
CA SER A 97 -18.79 -14.35 -10.90
C SER A 97 -18.04 -15.06 -9.77
N GLU A 98 -18.57 -16.19 -9.33
CA GLU A 98 -17.89 -17.05 -8.35
C GLU A 98 -16.49 -17.44 -8.81
N PHE A 99 -16.32 -17.72 -10.09
CA PHE A 99 -15.02 -18.06 -10.67
C PHE A 99 -14.01 -16.92 -10.50
N GLU A 100 -14.40 -15.66 -10.75
CA GLU A 100 -13.54 -14.49 -10.59
C GLU A 100 -13.18 -14.26 -9.12
N ILE A 101 -14.15 -14.41 -8.21
CA ILE A 101 -13.92 -14.27 -6.76
C ILE A 101 -12.91 -15.32 -6.26
N VAL A 102 -13.10 -16.59 -6.65
CA VAL A 102 -12.17 -17.67 -6.27
C VAL A 102 -10.81 -17.49 -6.92
N ALA A 103 -10.75 -17.02 -8.16
CA ALA A 103 -9.48 -16.72 -8.83
C ALA A 103 -8.71 -15.60 -8.10
N ALA A 104 -9.39 -14.52 -7.71
CA ALA A 104 -8.79 -13.43 -6.92
C ALA A 104 -8.31 -13.91 -5.54
N ALA A 105 -9.10 -14.74 -4.85
CA ALA A 105 -8.72 -15.33 -3.57
C ALA A 105 -7.48 -16.25 -3.69
N LYS A 106 -7.37 -17.02 -4.79
CA LYS A 106 -6.18 -17.84 -5.05
C LYS A 106 -4.95 -16.99 -5.31
N ALA A 107 -5.07 -15.94 -6.12
CA ALA A 107 -3.98 -15.01 -6.39
C ALA A 107 -3.48 -14.31 -5.11
N ALA A 108 -4.40 -14.04 -4.18
CA ALA A 108 -4.07 -13.48 -2.87
C ALA A 108 -3.64 -14.51 -1.82
N TYR A 109 -3.50 -15.80 -2.15
CA TYR A 109 -3.23 -16.89 -1.20
C TYR A 109 -4.29 -17.05 -0.09
N ALA A 110 -5.49 -16.54 -0.30
CA ALA A 110 -6.61 -16.61 0.65
C ALA A 110 -7.46 -17.88 0.50
N ASP A 111 -7.58 -18.46 -0.70
CA ASP A 111 -8.48 -19.58 -1.00
C ASP A 111 -8.29 -20.77 -0.06
N HIS A 112 -7.03 -21.09 0.28
CA HIS A 112 -6.75 -22.25 1.13
C HIS A 112 -7.38 -22.10 2.52
N PHE A 113 -7.13 -21.00 3.23
CA PHE A 113 -7.70 -20.82 4.56
C PHE A 113 -9.22 -20.66 4.50
N ILE A 114 -9.76 -19.96 3.48
CA ILE A 114 -11.21 -19.80 3.32
C ILE A 114 -11.89 -21.18 3.26
N ARG A 115 -11.35 -22.12 2.49
CA ARG A 115 -11.89 -23.47 2.37
C ARG A 115 -11.75 -24.32 3.64
N THR A 116 -10.94 -23.93 4.61
CA THR A 116 -10.85 -24.60 5.91
C THR A 116 -11.90 -24.13 6.90
N LEU A 117 -12.59 -23.03 6.62
CA LEU A 117 -13.70 -22.54 7.43
C LEU A 117 -14.96 -23.42 7.19
N PRO A 118 -15.81 -23.62 8.20
CA PRO A 118 -17.00 -24.46 8.08
C PRO A 118 -17.91 -24.11 6.89
N ASP A 119 -18.14 -22.80 6.67
CA ASP A 119 -19.01 -22.29 5.61
C ASP A 119 -18.20 -21.75 4.41
N GLY A 120 -16.87 -21.94 4.39
CA GLY A 120 -16.01 -21.51 3.30
C GLY A 120 -16.18 -20.03 2.94
N TYR A 121 -16.46 -19.75 1.67
CA TYR A 121 -16.70 -18.39 1.16
C TYR A 121 -17.98 -17.74 1.71
N ASP A 122 -18.94 -18.52 2.20
CA ASP A 122 -20.19 -18.04 2.78
C ASP A 122 -20.08 -17.81 4.30
N THR A 123 -18.88 -17.97 4.88
CA THR A 123 -18.60 -17.61 6.26
C THR A 123 -18.90 -16.14 6.49
N VAL A 124 -19.79 -15.86 7.44
CA VAL A 124 -20.19 -14.49 7.81
C VAL A 124 -19.16 -13.90 8.75
N LEU A 125 -18.69 -12.71 8.42
CA LEU A 125 -17.81 -11.89 9.25
C LEU A 125 -18.65 -10.95 10.10
N ASN A 126 -18.34 -10.86 11.41
CA ASN A 126 -18.93 -9.84 12.28
C ASN A 126 -18.28 -8.47 12.02
N GLU A 127 -18.79 -7.40 12.66
CA GLU A 127 -18.31 -6.02 12.46
C GLU A 127 -16.78 -5.86 12.68
N GLU A 128 -16.20 -6.65 13.58
CA GLU A 128 -14.76 -6.63 13.85
C GLU A 128 -13.99 -7.70 13.08
N ALA A 129 -14.69 -8.59 12.36
CA ALA A 129 -14.14 -9.79 11.74
C ALA A 129 -13.25 -10.59 12.74
N SER A 130 -13.69 -10.66 14.00
CA SER A 130 -12.91 -11.26 15.09
C SER A 130 -12.68 -12.77 14.94
N ASN A 131 -13.43 -13.42 14.05
CA ASN A 131 -13.27 -14.82 13.68
C ASN A 131 -12.09 -15.06 12.67
N LEU A 132 -11.39 -14.01 12.26
CA LEU A 132 -10.21 -14.08 11.40
C LEU A 132 -8.98 -13.48 12.06
N SER A 133 -7.80 -14.04 11.78
CA SER A 133 -6.54 -13.41 12.16
C SER A 133 -6.28 -12.15 11.34
N GLN A 134 -5.42 -11.25 11.84
CA GLN A 134 -5.05 -10.02 11.12
C GLN A 134 -4.47 -10.33 9.73
N GLY A 135 -3.63 -11.34 9.59
CA GLY A 135 -3.09 -11.76 8.30
C GLY A 135 -4.17 -12.27 7.34
N GLN A 136 -5.15 -13.04 7.83
CA GLN A 136 -6.30 -13.50 7.02
C GLN A 136 -7.15 -12.33 6.53
N LYS A 137 -7.39 -11.33 7.37
CA LYS A 137 -8.08 -10.09 6.96
C LYS A 137 -7.34 -9.36 5.85
N GLN A 138 -6.01 -9.26 5.96
CA GLN A 138 -5.17 -8.64 4.94
C GLN A 138 -5.21 -9.43 3.62
N LEU A 139 -5.15 -10.76 3.64
CA LEU A 139 -5.27 -11.59 2.43
C LEU A 139 -6.62 -11.37 1.72
N ILE A 140 -7.74 -11.22 2.45
CA ILE A 140 -9.04 -10.87 1.88
C ILE A 140 -9.01 -9.48 1.23
N THR A 141 -8.37 -8.51 1.86
CA THR A 141 -8.24 -7.16 1.30
C THR A 141 -7.38 -7.15 0.03
N ILE A 142 -6.33 -7.97 -0.02
CA ILE A 142 -5.52 -8.16 -1.22
C ILE A 142 -6.34 -8.85 -2.32
N ALA A 143 -7.16 -9.87 -1.99
CA ALA A 143 -8.06 -10.52 -2.94
C ALA A 143 -9.07 -9.52 -3.55
N ARG A 144 -9.60 -8.61 -2.73
CA ARG A 144 -10.44 -7.48 -3.18
C ARG A 144 -9.72 -6.61 -4.21
N ALA A 145 -8.42 -6.30 -3.98
CA ALA A 145 -7.61 -5.53 -4.92
C ALA A 145 -7.31 -6.29 -6.21
N PHE A 146 -7.06 -7.61 -6.15
CA PHE A 146 -6.94 -8.44 -7.36
C PHE A 146 -8.22 -8.43 -8.19
N LEU A 147 -9.38 -8.59 -7.55
CA LEU A 147 -10.67 -8.60 -8.24
C LEU A 147 -10.98 -7.24 -8.88
N ALA A 148 -10.67 -6.14 -8.20
CA ALA A 148 -10.85 -4.78 -8.71
C ALA A 148 -9.96 -4.49 -9.92
N ASN A 149 -8.78 -5.10 -9.97
CA ASN A 149 -7.78 -4.97 -11.05
C ASN A 149 -7.47 -3.51 -11.45
N PRO A 150 -7.15 -2.63 -10.52
CA PRO A 150 -6.88 -1.22 -10.82
C PRO A 150 -5.52 -1.04 -11.50
N PRO A 151 -5.33 0.03 -12.32
CA PRO A 151 -4.04 0.33 -12.94
C PRO A 151 -2.98 0.83 -11.97
N MET A 152 -3.38 1.38 -10.84
CA MET A 152 -2.49 1.92 -9.81
C MET A 152 -2.81 1.35 -8.43
N LEU A 153 -1.79 1.26 -7.58
CA LEU A 153 -1.91 0.72 -6.23
C LEU A 153 -1.35 1.71 -5.20
N ILE A 154 -1.99 1.72 -4.06
CA ILE A 154 -1.50 2.34 -2.83
C ILE A 154 -1.44 1.25 -1.75
N LEU A 155 -0.25 0.97 -1.25
CA LEU A 155 0.02 -0.10 -0.31
C LEU A 155 0.67 0.47 0.94
N ASP A 156 0.19 0.05 2.12
CA ASP A 156 0.83 0.36 3.40
C ASP A 156 1.24 -0.95 4.09
N GLU A 157 2.55 -1.16 4.21
CA GLU A 157 3.14 -2.43 4.64
C GLU A 157 3.27 -2.61 6.15
N ALA A 158 2.71 -1.76 6.96
CA ALA A 158 2.83 -1.91 8.40
C ALA A 158 2.22 -3.26 8.85
N THR A 159 3.10 -4.20 9.20
CA THR A 159 2.74 -5.53 9.69
C THR A 159 3.20 -5.68 11.13
N SER A 160 2.32 -5.44 12.07
CA SER A 160 2.49 -5.90 13.45
C SER A 160 1.64 -7.15 13.66
N SER A 161 2.23 -8.21 14.22
CA SER A 161 1.52 -9.37 14.78
C SER A 161 0.94 -10.39 13.78
N VAL A 162 1.65 -10.71 12.72
CA VAL A 162 1.30 -11.80 11.80
C VAL A 162 2.34 -12.92 11.94
N ASP A 163 1.89 -14.19 11.94
CA ASP A 163 2.80 -15.34 11.96
C ASP A 163 3.66 -15.41 10.68
N THR A 164 4.85 -16.00 10.78
CA THR A 164 5.84 -16.03 9.70
C THR A 164 5.32 -16.65 8.40
N ARG A 165 4.45 -17.67 8.49
CA ARG A 165 3.91 -18.34 7.30
C ARG A 165 2.95 -17.43 6.55
N THR A 166 2.02 -16.81 7.28
CA THR A 166 1.07 -15.85 6.71
C THR A 166 1.79 -14.60 6.20
N GLU A 167 2.85 -14.17 6.88
CA GLU A 167 3.67 -13.05 6.42
C GLU A 167 4.31 -13.31 5.05
N LEU A 168 4.85 -14.51 4.81
CA LEU A 168 5.38 -14.90 3.50
C LEU A 168 4.30 -14.93 2.42
N GLN A 169 3.08 -15.37 2.75
CA GLN A 169 1.96 -15.35 1.82
C GLN A 169 1.55 -13.92 1.46
N LEU A 170 1.45 -13.03 2.46
CA LEU A 170 1.17 -11.61 2.27
C LEU A 170 2.21 -10.95 1.36
N GLN A 171 3.49 -11.20 1.62
CA GLN A 171 4.57 -10.65 0.80
C GLN A 171 4.45 -11.09 -0.65
N ARG A 172 4.26 -12.39 -0.92
CA ARG A 172 4.09 -12.92 -2.28
C ARG A 172 2.86 -12.34 -2.97
N ALA A 173 1.72 -12.28 -2.25
CA ALA A 173 0.49 -11.70 -2.77
C ALA A 173 0.66 -10.23 -3.16
N MET A 174 1.38 -9.45 -2.34
CA MET A 174 1.68 -8.05 -2.62
C MET A 174 2.60 -7.90 -3.84
N GLU A 175 3.67 -8.71 -3.94
CA GLU A 175 4.58 -8.72 -5.09
C GLU A 175 3.83 -9.05 -6.39
N GLU A 176 2.98 -10.09 -6.38
CA GLU A 176 2.15 -10.44 -7.53
C GLU A 176 1.13 -9.34 -7.87
N LEU A 177 0.52 -8.72 -6.86
CA LEU A 177 -0.42 -7.62 -7.07
C LEU A 177 0.24 -6.40 -7.71
N MET A 178 1.48 -6.06 -7.33
CA MET A 178 2.24 -4.93 -7.88
C MET A 178 2.73 -5.16 -9.31
N ASN A 179 2.85 -6.42 -9.73
CA ASN A 179 3.42 -6.75 -11.05
C ASN A 179 2.66 -6.07 -12.18
N GLY A 180 3.37 -5.26 -12.97
CA GLY A 180 2.82 -4.52 -14.12
C GLY A 180 1.95 -3.31 -13.76
N ARG A 181 1.85 -2.92 -12.49
CA ARG A 181 1.07 -1.77 -12.02
C ARG A 181 1.94 -0.69 -11.41
N THR A 182 1.56 0.57 -11.62
CA THR A 182 2.19 1.68 -10.91
C THR A 182 1.78 1.62 -9.44
N SER A 183 2.76 1.46 -8.55
CA SER A 183 2.51 1.18 -7.14
C SER A 183 3.22 2.16 -6.23
N PHE A 184 2.49 2.78 -5.32
CA PHE A 184 3.02 3.61 -4.24
C PHE A 184 2.96 2.80 -2.95
N VAL A 185 4.12 2.51 -2.37
CA VAL A 185 4.23 1.66 -1.19
C VAL A 185 4.83 2.45 -0.04
N ILE A 186 4.07 2.64 1.06
CA ILE A 186 4.67 3.08 2.32
C ILE A 186 5.41 1.86 2.87
N ALA A 187 6.74 1.84 2.61
CA ALA A 187 7.53 0.65 2.77
C ALA A 187 8.12 0.57 4.18
N HIS A 188 7.84 -0.54 4.85
CA HIS A 188 8.39 -0.92 6.15
C HIS A 188 9.22 -2.20 6.08
N ARG A 189 9.22 -2.89 4.92
CA ARG A 189 9.97 -4.12 4.69
C ARG A 189 11.17 -3.88 3.81
N LEU A 190 12.29 -4.50 4.21
CA LEU A 190 13.53 -4.39 3.48
C LEU A 190 13.44 -4.92 2.05
N SER A 191 12.72 -6.04 1.83
CA SER A 191 12.52 -6.64 0.50
C SER A 191 11.86 -5.67 -0.47
N THR A 192 10.80 -4.99 -0.05
CA THR A 192 10.07 -4.01 -0.87
C THR A 192 10.95 -2.82 -1.21
N ILE A 193 11.69 -2.28 -0.23
CA ILE A 193 12.59 -1.15 -0.44
C ILE A 193 13.67 -1.51 -1.46
N ARG A 194 14.28 -2.71 -1.35
CA ARG A 194 15.33 -3.18 -2.26
C ARG A 194 14.82 -3.43 -3.67
N GLY A 195 13.59 -3.94 -3.80
CA GLY A 195 12.96 -4.25 -5.08
C GLY A 195 12.31 -3.06 -5.77
N ALA A 196 12.22 -1.90 -5.13
CA ALA A 196 11.57 -0.72 -5.71
C ALA A 196 12.38 -0.12 -6.87
N ASP A 197 11.66 0.33 -7.90
CA ASP A 197 12.27 1.06 -9.03
C ASP A 197 12.72 2.46 -8.64
N LEU A 198 12.00 3.06 -7.70
CA LEU A 198 12.27 4.38 -7.16
C LEU A 198 11.98 4.39 -5.66
N ILE A 199 12.93 4.87 -4.88
CA ILE A 199 12.75 5.16 -3.46
C ILE A 199 12.63 6.68 -3.28
N LEU A 200 11.58 7.10 -2.60
CA LEU A 200 11.38 8.48 -2.16
C LEU A 200 11.69 8.55 -0.66
N VAL A 201 12.73 9.25 -0.33
CA VAL A 201 13.14 9.46 1.07
C VAL A 201 12.54 10.77 1.54
N MET A 202 11.60 10.67 2.46
CA MET A 202 10.87 11.83 2.97
C MET A 202 11.33 12.19 4.37
N ASN A 203 11.52 13.48 4.59
CA ASN A 203 11.74 14.04 5.91
C ASN A 203 11.10 15.43 5.99
N GLU A 204 10.35 15.70 7.06
CA GLU A 204 9.69 16.98 7.32
C GLU A 204 8.93 17.57 6.10
N GLY A 205 8.15 16.71 5.43
CA GLY A 205 7.36 17.11 4.27
C GLY A 205 8.16 17.41 2.99
N ARG A 206 9.41 16.98 2.91
CA ARG A 206 10.28 17.14 1.74
C ARG A 206 10.78 15.80 1.25
N ILE A 207 10.96 15.67 -0.06
CA ILE A 207 11.77 14.59 -0.62
C ILE A 207 13.22 15.03 -0.48
N VAL A 208 13.95 14.44 0.47
CA VAL A 208 15.35 14.79 0.74
C VAL A 208 16.30 14.03 -0.17
N GLU A 209 15.93 12.81 -0.54
CA GLU A 209 16.68 11.97 -1.48
C GLU A 209 15.68 11.16 -2.34
N LYS A 210 16.11 10.80 -3.55
CA LYS A 210 15.38 9.88 -4.42
C LYS A 210 16.36 9.10 -5.30
N GLY A 211 16.09 7.83 -5.53
CA GLY A 211 16.94 6.96 -6.35
C GLY A 211 16.65 5.49 -6.08
N ARG A 212 17.53 4.62 -6.56
CA ARG A 212 17.50 3.18 -6.28
C ARG A 212 18.25 2.86 -4.98
N HIS A 213 17.94 1.73 -4.39
CA HIS A 213 18.54 1.27 -3.13
C HIS A 213 20.07 1.38 -3.11
N ASP A 214 20.73 0.78 -4.10
CA ASP A 214 22.20 0.74 -4.12
C ASP A 214 22.83 2.13 -4.39
N GLU A 215 22.14 3.00 -5.10
CA GLU A 215 22.58 4.38 -5.36
C GLU A 215 22.54 5.20 -4.08
N LEU A 216 21.42 5.14 -3.36
CA LEU A 216 21.21 5.87 -2.13
C LEU A 216 22.11 5.37 -0.99
N LEU A 217 22.36 4.06 -0.91
CA LEU A 217 23.32 3.52 0.06
C LEU A 217 24.75 4.01 -0.23
N ARG A 218 25.18 3.98 -1.50
CA ARG A 218 26.52 4.45 -1.88
C ARG A 218 26.70 5.95 -1.66
N ALA A 219 25.63 6.72 -1.78
CA ALA A 219 25.67 8.16 -1.51
C ALA A 219 25.94 8.47 -0.02
N GLY A 220 25.66 7.54 0.90
CA GLY A 220 25.96 7.69 2.34
C GLY A 220 25.18 8.83 3.00
N GLY A 221 23.99 9.17 2.47
CA GLY A 221 23.17 10.26 2.96
C GLY A 221 22.09 9.81 3.97
N PHE A 222 21.03 10.59 4.07
CA PHE A 222 19.93 10.36 5.02
C PHE A 222 19.30 8.98 4.88
N TYR A 223 19.19 8.46 3.64
CA TYR A 223 18.69 7.11 3.40
C TYR A 223 19.59 6.04 4.02
N ALA A 224 20.91 6.18 3.87
CA ALA A 224 21.87 5.22 4.42
C ALA A 224 21.80 5.18 5.95
N ASP A 225 21.67 6.34 6.60
CA ASP A 225 21.49 6.44 8.04
C ASP A 225 20.17 5.82 8.51
N LEU A 226 19.08 6.12 7.80
CA LEU A 226 17.76 5.54 8.06
C LEU A 226 17.78 4.01 7.90
N TYR A 227 18.41 3.52 6.83
CA TYR A 227 18.55 2.10 6.55
C TYR A 227 19.35 1.39 7.65
N ASN A 228 20.48 1.93 8.03
CA ASN A 228 21.34 1.35 9.06
C ASN A 228 20.64 1.31 10.42
N SER A 229 19.91 2.36 10.78
CA SER A 229 19.19 2.41 12.06
C SER A 229 18.00 1.47 12.13
N GLN A 230 17.23 1.34 11.05
CA GLN A 230 16.00 0.55 11.06
C GLN A 230 16.23 -0.94 10.74
N PHE A 231 17.20 -1.27 9.90
CA PHE A 231 17.33 -2.64 9.36
C PHE A 231 18.65 -3.32 9.76
N MET A 232 19.73 -2.57 10.03
CA MET A 232 21.01 -3.16 10.42
C MET A 232 21.20 -3.18 11.94
N GLY A 233 20.62 -2.23 12.68
CA GLY A 233 20.65 -2.18 14.15
C GLY A 233 19.94 -3.38 14.80
N VAL A 234 18.89 -3.89 14.20
CA VAL A 234 18.16 -5.08 14.66
C VAL A 234 18.98 -6.38 14.52
N ARG A 235 20.01 -6.40 13.65
CA ARG A 235 20.89 -7.59 13.51
C ARG A 235 21.95 -7.69 14.60
N ALA A 236 22.30 -6.60 15.27
CA ALA A 236 23.33 -6.60 16.32
C ALA A 236 22.80 -7.13 17.67
N GLU A 237 21.48 -7.06 17.92
CA GLU A 237 20.87 -7.54 19.17
C GLU A 237 20.51 -9.03 19.16
N ASN A 238 20.48 -9.69 17.98
CA ASN A 238 20.14 -11.11 17.84
C ASN A 238 21.34 -12.07 17.74
N VAL A 239 22.56 -11.59 18.00
CA VAL A 239 23.82 -12.37 18.00
C VAL A 239 24.53 -12.24 19.34
N GLY A 240 23.79 -12.11 20.44
CA GLY A 240 24.28 -12.14 21.79
C GLY A 240 23.71 -13.34 22.57
#